data_9fbd229fca4f016f26b788d3b6bdba6a
#
_entry.id   9fbd229fca4f016f26b788d3b6bdba6a
#
_cell.length_a   1.000
_cell.length_b   1.000
_cell.length_c   1.000
_cell.angle_alpha   90.00
_cell.angle_beta   90.00
_cell.angle_gamma   90.00
#
_symmetry.space_group_name_H-M   'P 1'
#
loop_
_entity.id
_entity.type
_entity.pdbx_description
1 polymer ?
#
loop_
_entity_poly.entity_id
_entity_poly.type
_entity_poly.pdbx_seq_one_letter_code
_entity_poly.pdbx_strand_id
1 'polypeptide(L)'
;MKTIRYILMLLMLTVTSGIQAQLYQDNLLENVKGKVKYIVYSRNSKSEVVNFSQDGKIQRSDIINPTYNKYGYMTRCQNLLYGTYCDKTYEYKNGKLVKECIKTGDGTAITEYIYNDDGTVRDEVHTITVNGLSKSFTLSAQYKDFDKQGNWTRRIISCNNKTFADSRVILYWE
;
A
#
# COMPACT_ATOMS: atom_id res chain seq x y z
N MET A 1 -39.32 -14.49 -34.64
CA MET A 1 -38.84 -15.02 -33.34
C MET A 1 -37.41 -15.58 -33.37
N LYS A 2 -36.85 -16.09 -34.47
CA LYS A 2 -35.47 -16.59 -34.54
C LYS A 2 -34.42 -15.50 -34.49
N THR A 3 -34.67 -14.34 -35.09
CA THR A 3 -33.74 -13.20 -35.18
C THR A 3 -33.43 -12.55 -33.81
N ILE A 4 -34.37 -12.50 -32.89
CA ILE A 4 -34.23 -11.94 -31.55
C ILE A 4 -33.30 -12.81 -30.67
N ARG A 5 -33.30 -14.15 -30.87
CA ARG A 5 -32.40 -15.04 -30.14
C ARG A 5 -30.92 -14.85 -30.52
N TYR A 6 -30.62 -14.55 -31.76
CA TYR A 6 -29.24 -14.30 -32.20
C TYR A 6 -28.70 -12.96 -31.70
N ILE A 7 -29.55 -11.94 -31.59
CA ILE A 7 -29.18 -10.64 -31.03
C ILE A 7 -28.86 -10.74 -29.53
N LEU A 8 -29.67 -11.51 -28.76
CA LEU A 8 -29.38 -11.76 -27.36
C LEU A 8 -28.12 -12.61 -27.14
N MET A 9 -27.83 -13.57 -28.02
CA MET A 9 -26.61 -14.37 -27.96
C MET A 9 -25.35 -13.55 -28.34
N LEU A 10 -25.47 -12.63 -29.28
CA LEU A 10 -24.38 -11.70 -29.64
C LEU A 10 -24.10 -10.68 -28.52
N LEU A 11 -25.11 -10.20 -27.82
CA LEU A 11 -24.96 -9.30 -26.66
C LEU A 11 -24.31 -10.01 -25.45
N MET A 12 -24.51 -11.32 -25.28
CA MET A 12 -23.84 -12.07 -24.22
C MET A 12 -22.36 -12.38 -24.53
N LEU A 13 -21.95 -12.38 -25.79
CA LEU A 13 -20.58 -12.65 -26.21
C LEU A 13 -19.67 -11.42 -26.18
N THR A 14 -20.23 -10.21 -26.05
CA THR A 14 -19.45 -8.95 -25.95
C THR A 14 -19.13 -8.50 -24.54
N VAL A 15 -19.61 -9.21 -23.51
CA VAL A 15 -19.38 -8.86 -22.09
C VAL A 15 -18.18 -9.61 -21.48
N THR A 16 -17.46 -10.45 -22.23
CA THR A 16 -16.33 -11.25 -21.71
C THR A 16 -14.95 -10.81 -22.18
N SER A 17 -14.77 -9.61 -22.75
CA SER A 17 -13.45 -9.00 -22.80
C SER A 17 -13.15 -8.40 -21.41
N GLY A 18 -12.67 -9.29 -20.53
CA GLY A 18 -12.42 -9.02 -19.14
C GLY A 18 -11.49 -7.83 -18.94
N ILE A 19 -12.04 -6.76 -18.44
CA ILE A 19 -11.32 -5.97 -17.45
C ILE A 19 -11.16 -6.96 -16.29
N GLN A 20 -10.03 -7.66 -16.20
CA GLN A 20 -9.61 -8.24 -14.94
C GLN A 20 -9.39 -7.05 -14.00
N ALA A 21 -10.44 -6.67 -13.29
CA ALA A 21 -10.32 -5.70 -12.23
C ALA A 21 -9.26 -6.26 -11.27
N GLN A 22 -8.28 -5.44 -10.92
CA GLN A 22 -7.31 -5.78 -9.90
C GLN A 22 -8.10 -6.23 -8.67
N LEU A 23 -7.93 -7.48 -8.27
CA LEU A 23 -8.71 -8.07 -7.18
C LEU A 23 -8.26 -7.52 -5.82
N TYR A 24 -6.96 -7.22 -5.70
CA TYR A 24 -6.33 -6.72 -4.50
C TYR A 24 -5.79 -5.30 -4.71
N GLN A 25 -5.81 -4.51 -3.65
CA GLN A 25 -5.39 -3.10 -3.66
C GLN A 25 -4.16 -2.89 -2.74
N ASP A 26 -3.28 -3.88 -2.63
CA ASP A 26 -2.12 -3.82 -1.73
C ASP A 26 -1.08 -2.78 -2.16
N ASN A 27 -1.12 -2.34 -3.43
CA ASN A 27 -0.36 -1.19 -3.90
C ASN A 27 -0.65 0.11 -3.11
N LEU A 28 -1.82 0.23 -2.48
CA LEU A 28 -2.16 1.37 -1.61
C LEU A 28 -1.35 1.38 -0.31
N LEU A 29 -0.88 0.22 0.18
CA LEU A 29 0.03 0.13 1.32
C LEU A 29 1.36 0.82 1.03
N GLU A 30 1.78 0.83 -0.24
CA GLU A 30 3.01 1.46 -0.72
C GLU A 30 2.77 2.84 -1.34
N ASN A 31 1.53 3.36 -1.26
CA ASN A 31 1.11 4.63 -1.87
C ASN A 31 1.55 4.75 -3.34
N VAL A 32 1.17 3.76 -4.17
CA VAL A 32 1.42 3.73 -5.61
C VAL A 32 0.14 3.50 -6.38
N LYS A 33 0.08 4.07 -7.58
CA LYS A 33 -1.01 3.93 -8.56
C LYS A 33 -0.60 2.95 -9.66
N GLY A 34 -1.59 2.30 -10.26
CA GLY A 34 -1.40 1.41 -11.42
C GLY A 34 -1.15 -0.05 -11.05
N LYS A 35 -1.02 -0.88 -12.08
CA LYS A 35 -0.75 -2.32 -11.93
C LYS A 35 0.74 -2.53 -11.69
N VAL A 36 1.15 -2.43 -10.45
CA VAL A 36 2.57 -2.55 -10.06
C VAL A 36 3.02 -4.01 -10.10
N LYS A 37 4.20 -4.25 -10.68
CA LYS A 37 4.88 -5.56 -10.67
C LYS A 37 5.85 -5.67 -9.51
N TYR A 38 6.70 -4.65 -9.34
CA TYR A 38 7.55 -4.52 -8.16
C TYR A 38 7.99 -3.07 -7.93
N ILE A 39 8.43 -2.81 -6.71
CA ILE A 39 9.05 -1.55 -6.29
C ILE A 39 10.42 -1.88 -5.71
N VAL A 40 11.46 -1.16 -6.14
CA VAL A 40 12.78 -1.20 -5.52
C VAL A 40 12.97 0.10 -4.76
N TYR A 41 13.01 0.03 -3.45
CA TYR A 41 13.34 1.15 -2.59
C TYR A 41 14.85 1.23 -2.37
N SER A 42 15.39 2.44 -2.32
CA SER A 42 16.79 2.71 -1.97
C SER A 42 16.87 3.79 -0.92
N ARG A 43 17.47 3.45 0.22
CA ARG A 43 17.72 4.36 1.35
C ARG A 43 19.07 4.04 1.98
N ASN A 44 19.97 5.04 2.11
CA ASN A 44 21.27 4.90 2.80
C ASN A 44 22.04 3.65 2.34
N SER A 45 22.20 3.45 1.04
CA SER A 45 22.91 2.30 0.43
C SER A 45 22.27 0.92 0.70
N LYS A 46 21.07 0.87 1.27
CA LYS A 46 20.27 -0.34 1.39
C LYS A 46 19.16 -0.33 0.34
N SER A 47 18.87 -1.50 -0.22
CA SER A 47 17.74 -1.67 -1.15
C SER A 47 16.80 -2.73 -0.62
N GLU A 48 15.50 -2.47 -0.79
CA GLU A 48 14.41 -3.40 -0.49
C GLU A 48 13.56 -3.56 -1.74
N VAL A 49 13.12 -4.78 -2.02
CA VAL A 49 12.23 -5.08 -3.16
C VAL A 49 10.89 -5.54 -2.62
N VAL A 50 9.83 -4.88 -3.08
CA VAL A 50 8.45 -5.26 -2.82
C VAL A 50 7.81 -5.74 -4.12
N ASN A 51 7.40 -6.99 -4.17
CA ASN A 51 6.79 -7.62 -5.34
C ASN A 51 5.27 -7.68 -5.21
N PHE A 52 4.58 -7.65 -6.37
CA PHE A 52 3.13 -7.81 -6.46
C PHE A 52 2.78 -8.84 -7.52
N SER A 53 1.74 -9.62 -7.29
CA SER A 53 1.13 -10.49 -8.31
C SER A 53 0.30 -9.66 -9.30
N GLN A 54 -0.08 -10.26 -10.44
CA GLN A 54 -0.88 -9.57 -11.47
C GLN A 54 -2.25 -9.11 -10.98
N ASP A 55 -2.83 -9.80 -9.99
CA ASP A 55 -4.09 -9.45 -9.33
C ASP A 55 -3.92 -8.40 -8.22
N GLY A 56 -2.71 -7.85 -8.04
CA GLY A 56 -2.39 -6.74 -7.17
C GLY A 56 -2.06 -7.10 -5.72
N LYS A 57 -1.92 -8.39 -5.40
CA LYS A 57 -1.56 -8.85 -4.06
C LYS A 57 -0.06 -8.69 -3.81
N ILE A 58 0.29 -8.09 -2.68
CA ILE A 58 1.69 -7.97 -2.23
C ILE A 58 2.29 -9.35 -1.90
N GLN A 59 3.53 -9.56 -2.32
CA GLN A 59 4.27 -10.81 -2.14
C GLN A 59 5.45 -10.55 -1.19
N ARG A 60 5.18 -10.64 0.11
CA ARG A 60 6.18 -10.49 1.17
C ARG A 60 6.08 -11.66 2.13
N SER A 61 7.22 -12.27 2.47
CA SER A 61 7.30 -13.43 3.37
C SER A 61 6.95 -13.09 4.83
N ASP A 62 7.03 -11.82 5.20
CA ASP A 62 6.67 -11.34 6.53
C ASP A 62 5.17 -11.01 6.70
N ILE A 63 4.37 -11.06 5.62
CA ILE A 63 2.91 -10.91 5.66
C ILE A 63 2.26 -12.29 5.69
N ILE A 64 1.63 -12.62 6.80
CA ILE A 64 1.04 -13.94 7.07
C ILE A 64 -0.46 -13.77 7.31
N ASN A 65 -1.26 -14.69 6.78
CA ASN A 65 -2.72 -14.74 6.97
C ASN A 65 -3.42 -13.40 6.67
N PRO A 66 -3.18 -12.75 5.50
CA PRO A 66 -3.83 -11.50 5.17
C PRO A 66 -5.34 -11.69 4.98
N THR A 67 -6.13 -10.76 5.49
CA THR A 67 -7.57 -10.67 5.28
C THR A 67 -7.93 -9.40 4.52
N TYR A 68 -8.93 -9.49 3.65
CA TYR A 68 -9.32 -8.42 2.74
C TYR A 68 -10.80 -8.10 2.89
N ASN A 69 -11.16 -6.85 2.67
CA ASN A 69 -12.55 -6.45 2.54
C ASN A 69 -13.07 -6.69 1.11
N LYS A 70 -14.37 -6.44 0.90
CA LYS A 70 -15.03 -6.62 -0.41
C LYS A 70 -14.46 -5.76 -1.56
N TYR A 71 -13.66 -4.75 -1.25
CA TYR A 71 -13.01 -3.87 -2.22
C TYR A 71 -11.56 -4.28 -2.54
N GLY A 72 -11.08 -5.39 -1.95
CA GLY A 72 -9.71 -5.87 -2.13
C GLY A 72 -8.67 -5.15 -1.28
N TYR A 73 -9.06 -4.34 -0.28
CA TYR A 73 -8.12 -3.72 0.66
C TYR A 73 -7.77 -4.69 1.78
N MET A 74 -6.49 -4.88 2.04
CA MET A 74 -6.03 -5.65 3.19
C MET A 74 -6.45 -4.93 4.48
N THR A 75 -7.18 -5.62 5.35
CA THR A 75 -7.68 -5.05 6.61
C THR A 75 -6.91 -5.55 7.81
N ARG A 76 -6.30 -6.74 7.70
CA ARG A 76 -5.49 -7.34 8.75
C ARG A 76 -4.48 -8.31 8.16
N CYS A 77 -3.34 -8.44 8.82
CA CYS A 77 -2.42 -9.54 8.63
C CYS A 77 -1.65 -9.81 9.94
N GLN A 78 -0.85 -10.88 9.95
CA GLN A 78 0.19 -11.07 10.93
C GLN A 78 1.53 -10.77 10.27
N ASN A 79 2.42 -10.09 10.99
CA ASN A 79 3.80 -9.85 10.58
C ASN A 79 4.76 -10.56 11.52
N LEU A 80 5.86 -11.06 10.96
CA LEU A 80 6.97 -11.57 11.74
C LEU A 80 8.00 -10.45 11.92
N LEU A 81 8.03 -9.83 13.11
CA LEU A 81 9.00 -8.79 13.46
C LEU A 81 9.98 -9.34 14.50
N TYR A 82 11.27 -9.36 14.15
CA TYR A 82 12.36 -9.84 15.04
C TYR A 82 12.07 -11.20 15.69
N GLY A 83 11.47 -12.13 14.94
CA GLY A 83 11.12 -13.46 15.42
C GLY A 83 9.82 -13.54 16.24
N THR A 84 9.10 -12.45 16.42
CA THR A 84 7.82 -12.41 17.13
C THR A 84 6.67 -12.10 16.18
N TYR A 85 5.58 -12.86 16.25
CA TYR A 85 4.36 -12.56 15.51
C TYR A 85 3.65 -11.38 16.15
N CYS A 86 3.25 -10.43 15.33
CA CYS A 86 2.42 -9.29 15.72
C CYS A 86 1.20 -9.18 14.82
N ASP A 87 0.09 -8.76 15.39
CA ASP A 87 -1.13 -8.44 14.63
C ASP A 87 -1.00 -7.04 14.03
N LYS A 88 -1.33 -6.94 12.75
CA LYS A 88 -1.33 -5.69 12.01
C LYS A 88 -2.70 -5.43 11.40
N THR A 89 -3.26 -4.25 11.61
CA THR A 89 -4.55 -3.83 11.05
C THR A 89 -4.42 -2.53 10.28
N TYR A 90 -5.31 -2.34 9.31
CA TYR A 90 -5.31 -1.21 8.40
C TYR A 90 -6.70 -0.59 8.29
N GLU A 91 -6.77 0.73 8.30
CA GLU A 91 -7.99 1.50 8.11
C GLU A 91 -7.89 2.37 6.86
N TYR A 92 -8.96 2.39 6.06
CA TYR A 92 -9.02 3.13 4.80
C TYR A 92 -10.18 4.13 4.81
N LYS A 93 -9.96 5.30 4.24
CA LYS A 93 -10.99 6.32 4.00
C LYS A 93 -10.85 6.87 2.58
N ASN A 94 -11.94 6.87 1.82
CA ASN A 94 -11.96 7.35 0.44
C ASN A 94 -10.87 6.72 -0.44
N GLY A 95 -10.64 5.39 -0.29
CA GLY A 95 -9.64 4.66 -1.05
C GLY A 95 -8.18 4.93 -0.66
N LYS A 96 -7.92 5.63 0.45
CA LYS A 96 -6.57 5.90 0.98
C LYS A 96 -6.39 5.19 2.31
N LEU A 97 -5.20 4.63 2.55
CA LEU A 97 -4.81 4.10 3.85
C LEU A 97 -4.65 5.27 4.81
N VAL A 98 -5.46 5.34 5.87
CA VAL A 98 -5.40 6.45 6.83
C VAL A 98 -4.77 6.05 8.15
N LYS A 99 -4.74 4.74 8.46
CA LYS A 99 -4.15 4.28 9.72
C LYS A 99 -3.65 2.85 9.59
N GLU A 100 -2.54 2.60 10.23
CA GLU A 100 -1.96 1.29 10.47
C GLU A 100 -1.76 1.12 11.98
N CYS A 101 -2.08 -0.07 12.51
CA CYS A 101 -1.84 -0.41 13.90
C CYS A 101 -1.14 -1.76 13.98
N ILE A 102 0.01 -1.80 14.63
CA ILE A 102 0.74 -3.01 14.97
C ILE A 102 0.57 -3.27 16.46
N LYS A 103 0.14 -4.47 16.81
CA LYS A 103 -0.03 -4.89 18.21
C LYS A 103 0.92 -6.06 18.50
N THR A 104 1.73 -5.88 19.54
CA THR A 104 2.60 -6.91 20.11
C THR A 104 2.12 -7.28 21.51
N GLY A 105 2.75 -8.27 22.16
CA GLY A 105 2.45 -8.61 23.54
C GLY A 105 2.66 -7.46 24.53
N ASP A 106 3.66 -6.60 24.25
CA ASP A 106 4.11 -5.57 25.18
C ASP A 106 3.62 -4.16 24.84
N GLY A 107 2.99 -3.98 23.66
CA GLY A 107 2.57 -2.65 23.27
C GLY A 107 1.91 -2.53 21.89
N THR A 108 1.76 -1.28 21.47
CA THR A 108 1.17 -0.94 20.17
C THR A 108 2.02 0.11 19.46
N ALA A 109 2.05 0.03 18.14
CA ALA A 109 2.56 1.09 17.28
C ALA A 109 1.45 1.49 16.30
N ILE A 110 1.09 2.77 16.29
CA ILE A 110 0.09 3.34 15.42
C ILE A 110 0.78 4.30 14.47
N THR A 111 0.46 4.20 13.18
CA THR A 111 0.85 5.18 12.15
C THR A 111 -0.42 5.76 11.54
N GLU A 112 -0.57 7.07 11.59
CA GLU A 112 -1.65 7.82 10.93
C GLU A 112 -1.07 8.59 9.74
N TYR A 113 -1.74 8.52 8.59
CA TYR A 113 -1.30 9.10 7.32
C TYR A 113 -2.10 10.36 6.99
N ILE A 114 -1.40 11.47 6.77
CA ILE A 114 -1.97 12.75 6.34
C ILE A 114 -1.53 12.98 4.90
N TYR A 115 -2.48 13.29 4.02
CA TYR A 115 -2.28 13.40 2.58
C TYR A 115 -2.28 14.84 2.09
N ASN A 116 -1.49 15.11 1.05
CA ASN A 116 -1.62 16.28 0.19
C ASN A 116 -2.86 16.12 -0.72
N ASP A 117 -3.28 17.21 -1.37
CA ASP A 117 -4.40 17.22 -2.31
C ASP A 117 -4.15 16.33 -3.54
N ASP A 118 -2.89 16.18 -3.97
CA ASP A 118 -2.48 15.31 -5.08
C ASP A 118 -2.51 13.81 -4.73
N GLY A 119 -2.78 13.48 -3.47
CA GLY A 119 -2.86 12.11 -2.98
C GLY A 119 -1.54 11.51 -2.52
N THR A 120 -0.45 12.26 -2.50
CA THR A 120 0.80 11.84 -1.85
C THR A 120 0.70 11.99 -0.33
N VAL A 121 1.42 11.14 0.42
CA VAL A 121 1.46 11.24 1.90
C VAL A 121 2.32 12.43 2.30
N ARG A 122 1.71 13.42 2.98
CA ARG A 122 2.44 14.58 3.52
C ARG A 122 3.15 14.24 4.81
N ASP A 123 2.42 13.66 5.76
CA ASP A 123 2.95 13.32 7.07
C ASP A 123 2.55 11.91 7.49
N GLU A 124 3.45 11.24 8.19
CA GLU A 124 3.22 10.00 8.91
C GLU A 124 3.40 10.28 10.40
N VAL A 125 2.32 10.22 11.18
CA VAL A 125 2.33 10.44 12.63
C VAL A 125 2.43 9.07 13.30
N HIS A 126 3.56 8.80 13.91
CA HIS A 126 3.84 7.55 14.62
C HIS A 126 3.62 7.73 16.11
N THR A 127 2.84 6.84 16.73
CA THR A 127 2.66 6.76 18.18
C THR A 127 3.00 5.35 18.64
N ILE A 128 4.01 5.23 19.48
CA ILE A 128 4.45 3.95 20.05
C ILE A 128 4.10 3.94 21.55
N THR A 129 3.38 2.92 21.99
CA THR A 129 3.01 2.71 23.39
C THR A 129 3.59 1.40 23.87
N VAL A 130 4.40 1.42 24.92
CA VAL A 130 4.98 0.23 25.56
C VAL A 130 4.78 0.38 27.07
N ASN A 131 4.23 -0.64 27.71
CA ASN A 131 3.96 -0.65 29.16
C ASN A 131 3.18 0.59 29.64
N GLY A 132 2.22 1.07 28.85
CA GLY A 132 1.40 2.25 29.16
C GLY A 132 2.08 3.61 28.91
N LEU A 133 3.35 3.65 28.53
CA LEU A 133 4.07 4.87 28.18
C LEU A 133 4.03 5.09 26.65
N SER A 134 3.58 6.27 26.25
CA SER A 134 3.46 6.63 24.83
C SER A 134 4.47 7.68 24.42
N LYS A 135 5.02 7.52 23.21
CA LYS A 135 5.87 8.48 22.54
C LYS A 135 5.42 8.65 21.10
N SER A 136 5.33 9.91 20.66
CA SER A 136 4.95 10.22 19.26
C SER A 136 6.04 11.02 18.56
N PHE A 137 6.12 10.83 17.24
CA PHE A 137 6.97 11.62 16.33
C PHE A 137 6.31 11.66 14.94
N THR A 138 6.69 12.66 14.15
CA THR A 138 6.17 12.85 12.80
C THR A 138 7.29 12.74 11.78
N LEU A 139 7.04 11.99 10.70
CA LEU A 139 7.84 12.00 9.49
C LEU A 139 7.12 12.86 8.45
N SER A 140 7.74 13.93 7.99
CA SER A 140 7.18 14.80 6.93
C SER A 140 7.92 14.56 5.61
N ALA A 141 7.16 14.37 4.52
CA ALA A 141 7.70 14.05 3.21
C ALA A 141 7.62 15.23 2.24
N GLN A 142 8.73 15.51 1.55
CA GLN A 142 8.80 16.45 0.44
C GLN A 142 9.18 15.69 -0.84
N TYR A 143 8.27 15.62 -1.80
CA TYR A 143 8.46 14.91 -3.06
C TYR A 143 9.24 15.76 -4.05
N LYS A 144 10.15 15.14 -4.81
CA LYS A 144 11.03 15.80 -5.78
C LYS A 144 10.79 15.36 -7.20
N ASP A 145 10.68 14.06 -7.41
CA ASP A 145 10.55 13.47 -8.74
C ASP A 145 9.38 12.47 -8.79
N PHE A 146 8.76 12.37 -9.97
CA PHE A 146 7.63 11.49 -10.23
C PHE A 146 7.84 10.74 -11.55
N ASP A 147 7.29 9.55 -11.66
CA ASP A 147 7.21 8.80 -12.91
C ASP A 147 6.04 9.28 -13.82
N LYS A 148 5.91 8.68 -14.99
CA LYS A 148 4.84 9.00 -15.97
C LYS A 148 3.43 8.70 -15.45
N GLN A 149 3.29 7.88 -14.42
CA GLN A 149 1.99 7.53 -13.80
C GLN A 149 1.65 8.42 -12.60
N GLY A 150 2.53 9.39 -12.29
CA GLY A 150 2.38 10.30 -11.16
C GLY A 150 2.69 9.64 -9.81
N ASN A 151 3.49 8.57 -9.80
CA ASN A 151 4.04 7.99 -8.58
C ASN A 151 5.39 8.63 -8.27
N TRP A 152 5.61 9.02 -7.03
CA TRP A 152 6.89 9.61 -6.66
C TRP A 152 8.04 8.59 -6.86
N THR A 153 9.19 9.10 -7.28
CA THR A 153 10.41 8.29 -7.45
C THR A 153 11.54 8.76 -6.55
N ARG A 154 11.45 10.01 -6.06
CA ARG A 154 12.40 10.56 -5.09
C ARG A 154 11.68 11.48 -4.12
N ARG A 155 12.02 11.35 -2.82
CA ARG A 155 11.50 12.21 -1.75
C ARG A 155 12.58 12.49 -0.70
N ILE A 156 12.38 13.57 0.04
CA ILE A 156 13.14 13.90 1.25
C ILE A 156 12.17 13.71 2.43
N ILE A 157 12.61 13.00 3.44
CA ILE A 157 11.87 12.81 4.69
C ILE A 157 12.57 13.56 5.80
N SER A 158 11.81 14.29 6.60
CA SER A 158 12.27 15.03 7.77
C SER A 158 11.69 14.46 9.04
N CYS A 159 12.52 14.31 10.07
CA CYS A 159 12.13 13.89 11.41
C CYS A 159 13.08 14.48 12.44
N ASN A 160 12.58 15.21 13.45
CA ASN A 160 13.38 15.73 14.58
C ASN A 160 14.68 16.39 14.13
N ASN A 161 14.61 17.34 13.20
CA ASN A 161 15.76 18.07 12.61
C ASN A 161 16.77 17.22 11.82
N LYS A 162 16.44 15.97 11.52
CA LYS A 162 17.21 15.11 10.61
C LYS A 162 16.46 14.94 9.31
N THR A 163 17.21 14.90 8.21
CA THR A 163 16.65 14.63 6.87
C THR A 163 17.36 13.45 6.23
N PHE A 164 16.63 12.68 5.46
CA PHE A 164 17.18 11.60 4.64
C PHE A 164 16.41 11.50 3.31
N ALA A 165 17.10 11.07 2.28
CA ALA A 165 16.52 10.88 0.97
C ALA A 165 16.09 9.43 0.77
N ASP A 166 14.90 9.26 0.24
CA ASP A 166 14.41 8.01 -0.30
C ASP A 166 14.30 8.12 -1.81
N SER A 167 14.63 7.05 -2.50
CA SER A 167 14.30 6.87 -3.90
C SER A 167 13.66 5.50 -4.13
N ARG A 168 12.86 5.40 -5.19
CA ARG A 168 12.29 4.12 -5.63
C ARG A 168 12.20 4.04 -7.14
N VAL A 169 12.31 2.83 -7.65
CA VAL A 169 12.01 2.47 -9.04
C VAL A 169 10.78 1.58 -9.02
N ILE A 170 9.82 1.87 -9.89
CA ILE A 170 8.56 1.13 -9.98
C ILE A 170 8.48 0.49 -11.36
N LEU A 171 8.26 -0.82 -11.40
CA LEU A 171 7.95 -1.54 -12.62
C LEU A 171 6.48 -1.96 -12.60
N TYR A 172 5.85 -1.85 -13.76
CA TYR A 172 4.42 -2.15 -13.94
C TYR A 172 4.23 -3.41 -14.78
N TRP A 173 3.11 -4.09 -14.56
CA TRP A 173 2.64 -5.12 -15.48
C TRP A 173 2.16 -4.45 -16.78
N GLU A 174 2.45 -5.08 -17.91
CA GLU A 174 1.93 -4.70 -19.22
C GLU A 174 0.44 -5.02 -19.36
#